data_d9d546a4cc1a051cf1fafd3662b1bec8
#
_entry.id   d9d546a4cc1a051cf1fafd3662b1bec8
#
_cell.length_a   1.000
_cell.length_b   1.000
_cell.length_c   1.000
_cell.angle_alpha   90.00
_cell.angle_beta   90.00
_cell.angle_gamma   90.00
#
_symmetry.space_group_name_H-M   'P 1'
#
loop_
_entity.id
_entity.type
_entity.pdbx_description
1 polymer ?
#
loop_
_entity_poly.entity_id
_entity_poly.type
_entity_poly.pdbx_seq_one_letter_code
_entity_poly.pdbx_strand_id
1 'polypeptide(L)'
;NHPLALAIGKTNNRAAAFIAECAKLGTSEAAVETVEKKGFDTGLIVNHPLDRSIKLPVHIANFVLMDYGTGAIFGCPAHDQRDLDFANAYKLPVLPVVLPDGENPRKFCITDTAYTGEGKLFNSHDWDGLDIVAGKKAAIAAITKANVGIGETNYRLRDWGVSRQRYWGCPIPIVHCDKCGSVPVPEADLPITLPENVDFTANGNPLANHPTWKHTKCPKCGGA
;
A
#
# COMPACT_ATOMS: atom_id res chain seq x y z
N ASN A 1 -2.50 10.83 -0.81
CA ASN A 1 -3.98 10.86 -0.76
C ASN A 1 -4.56 10.68 0.64
N HIS A 2 -3.71 10.57 1.71
CA HIS A 2 -4.19 10.44 3.08
C HIS A 2 -5.00 11.70 3.51
N PRO A 3 -6.15 11.57 4.19
CA PRO A 3 -7.00 12.71 4.58
C PRO A 3 -6.26 13.81 5.34
N LEU A 4 -5.36 13.44 6.29
CA LEU A 4 -4.53 14.41 7.01
C LEU A 4 -3.60 15.18 6.08
N ALA A 5 -2.97 14.51 5.11
CA ALA A 5 -2.10 15.17 4.14
C ALA A 5 -2.88 16.19 3.30
N LEU A 6 -4.06 15.81 2.82
CA LEU A 6 -4.94 16.70 2.07
C LEU A 6 -5.42 17.91 2.92
N ALA A 7 -5.70 17.68 4.20
CA ALA A 7 -6.07 18.76 5.12
C ALA A 7 -4.92 19.77 5.30
N ILE A 8 -3.68 19.27 5.49
CA ILE A 8 -2.48 20.12 5.58
C ILE A 8 -2.25 20.88 4.28
N GLY A 9 -2.43 20.24 3.12
CA GLY A 9 -2.28 20.86 1.80
C GLY A 9 -3.24 22.04 1.57
N LYS A 10 -4.40 22.08 2.22
CA LYS A 10 -5.35 23.21 2.10
C LYS A 10 -4.83 24.50 2.75
N THR A 11 -3.95 24.39 3.73
CA THR A 11 -3.43 25.53 4.50
C THR A 11 -1.94 25.78 4.28
N ASN A 12 -1.25 24.87 3.60
CA ASN A 12 0.18 24.96 3.37
C ASN A 12 0.51 24.69 1.89
N ASN A 13 0.86 25.73 1.16
CA ASN A 13 1.15 25.68 -0.28
C ASN A 13 2.35 24.76 -0.61
N ARG A 14 3.36 24.66 0.26
CA ARG A 14 4.51 23.76 0.07
C ARG A 14 4.09 22.30 0.20
N ALA A 15 3.25 21.99 1.18
CA ALA A 15 2.66 20.66 1.33
C ALA A 15 1.77 20.30 0.12
N ALA A 16 0.95 21.23 -0.36
CA ALA A 16 0.12 21.05 -1.55
C ALA A 16 0.96 20.73 -2.80
N ALA A 17 2.06 21.46 -2.99
CA ALA A 17 2.99 21.21 -4.10
C ALA A 17 3.63 19.82 -4.01
N PHE A 18 4.09 19.41 -2.81
CA PHE A 18 4.65 18.08 -2.60
C PHE A 18 3.63 16.96 -2.81
N ILE A 19 2.39 17.12 -2.34
CA ILE A 19 1.30 16.17 -2.59
C ILE A 19 1.03 16.03 -4.09
N ALA A 20 1.03 17.13 -4.84
CA ALA A 20 0.85 17.13 -6.29
C ALA A 20 2.03 16.45 -7.02
N GLU A 21 3.27 16.59 -6.51
CA GLU A 21 4.44 15.84 -7.00
C GLU A 21 4.26 14.34 -6.77
N CYS A 22 3.89 13.92 -5.56
CA CYS A 22 3.65 12.52 -5.23
C CYS A 22 2.52 11.89 -6.07
N ALA A 23 1.48 12.65 -6.41
CA ALA A 23 0.36 12.16 -7.22
C ALA A 23 0.75 11.80 -8.67
N LYS A 24 1.88 12.32 -9.16
CA LYS A 24 2.43 12.01 -10.49
C LYS A 24 3.27 10.73 -10.52
N LEU A 25 3.66 10.24 -9.34
CA LEU A 25 4.42 9.01 -9.21
C LEU A 25 3.48 7.80 -9.36
N GLY A 26 3.96 6.74 -10.01
CA GLY A 26 3.21 5.48 -10.08
C GLY A 26 3.03 4.88 -8.69
N THR A 27 1.86 4.30 -8.43
CA THR A 27 1.54 3.63 -7.16
C THR A 27 1.88 2.13 -7.15
N SER A 28 2.54 1.62 -8.20
CA SER A 28 2.99 0.22 -8.22
C SER A 28 4.14 0.00 -7.24
N GLU A 29 4.16 -1.15 -6.58
CA GLU A 29 5.20 -1.52 -5.62
C GLU A 29 6.62 -1.39 -6.21
N ALA A 30 6.81 -1.85 -7.47
CA ALA A 30 8.06 -1.71 -8.18
C ALA A 30 8.47 -0.25 -8.45
N ALA A 31 7.51 0.64 -8.72
CA ALA A 31 7.79 2.06 -8.92
C ALA A 31 8.20 2.73 -7.60
N VAL A 32 7.57 2.32 -6.49
CA VAL A 32 7.88 2.84 -5.14
C VAL A 32 9.24 2.37 -4.63
N GLU A 33 9.68 1.16 -4.98
CA GLU A 33 10.99 0.64 -4.57
C GLU A 33 12.17 1.39 -5.18
N THR A 34 12.06 1.80 -6.43
CA THR A 34 13.15 2.40 -7.21
C THR A 34 13.27 3.92 -7.08
N VAL A 35 12.22 4.59 -6.59
CA VAL A 35 12.20 6.06 -6.47
C VAL A 35 12.90 6.51 -5.20
N GLU A 36 13.66 7.62 -5.30
CA GLU A 36 14.23 8.33 -4.16
C GLU A 36 13.17 8.62 -3.09
N LYS A 37 13.47 8.27 -1.83
CA LYS A 37 12.53 8.44 -0.71
C LYS A 37 12.47 9.92 -0.34
N LYS A 38 11.36 10.56 -0.68
CA LYS A 38 11.11 11.98 -0.40
C LYS A 38 9.98 12.16 0.60
N GLY A 39 10.08 13.20 1.41
CA GLY A 39 9.07 13.58 2.39
C GLY A 39 8.93 15.06 2.60
N PHE A 40 7.84 15.42 3.23
CA PHE A 40 7.55 16.76 3.70
C PHE A 40 7.30 16.71 5.20
N ASP A 41 8.11 17.44 5.96
CA ASP A 41 7.88 17.63 7.41
C ASP A 41 6.66 18.52 7.60
N THR A 42 5.63 17.98 8.25
CA THR A 42 4.39 18.69 8.51
C THR A 42 4.46 19.66 9.68
N GLY A 43 5.51 19.56 10.50
CA GLY A 43 5.62 20.24 11.79
C GLY A 43 4.68 19.68 12.88
N LEU A 44 3.87 18.68 12.57
CA LEU A 44 3.02 18.02 13.55
C LEU A 44 3.81 16.97 14.34
N ILE A 45 3.41 16.81 15.58
CA ILE A 45 3.98 15.82 16.50
C ILE A 45 2.85 14.95 17.04
N VAL A 46 3.07 13.63 17.07
CA VAL A 46 2.17 12.67 17.73
C VAL A 46 2.86 12.02 18.91
N ASN A 47 2.07 11.55 19.86
CA ASN A 47 2.58 10.77 20.99
C ASN A 47 2.79 9.33 20.57
N HIS A 48 3.86 8.72 21.05
CA HIS A 48 3.99 7.25 20.94
C HIS A 48 2.80 6.58 21.65
N PRO A 49 2.18 5.53 21.06
CA PRO A 49 0.94 4.96 21.57
C PRO A 49 1.04 4.36 22.97
N LEU A 50 2.20 3.85 23.35
CA LEU A 50 2.43 3.21 24.66
C LEU A 50 3.26 4.07 25.62
N ASP A 51 4.07 5.01 25.12
CA ASP A 51 4.88 5.92 25.93
C ASP A 51 4.67 7.37 25.49
N ARG A 52 3.81 8.09 26.19
CA ARG A 52 3.48 9.48 25.87
C ARG A 52 4.63 10.48 26.07
N SER A 53 5.72 10.08 26.71
CA SER A 53 6.92 10.91 26.81
C SER A 53 7.67 11.01 25.48
N ILE A 54 7.54 9.99 24.63
CA ILE A 54 8.15 9.93 23.32
C ILE A 54 7.27 10.69 22.31
N LYS A 55 7.89 11.67 21.64
CA LYS A 55 7.25 12.50 20.62
C LYS A 55 7.78 12.13 19.25
N LEU A 56 6.87 11.88 18.33
CA LEU A 56 7.19 11.41 16.98
C LEU A 56 6.79 12.48 15.96
N PRO A 57 7.69 12.89 15.04
CA PRO A 57 7.35 13.82 13.98
C PRO A 57 6.49 13.14 12.92
N VAL A 58 5.59 13.91 12.32
CA VAL A 58 4.70 13.45 11.24
C VAL A 58 5.20 13.97 9.91
N HIS A 59 5.51 13.07 8.99
CA HIS A 59 5.92 13.39 7.62
C HIS A 59 4.90 12.89 6.60
N ILE A 60 4.74 13.62 5.51
CA ILE A 60 4.11 13.11 4.29
C ILE A 60 5.23 12.52 3.46
N ALA A 61 5.13 11.26 3.05
CA ALA A 61 6.17 10.57 2.30
C ALA A 61 5.62 9.98 0.99
N ASN A 62 6.46 9.93 -0.05
CA ASN A 62 6.07 9.48 -1.38
C ASN A 62 6.00 7.94 -1.52
N PHE A 63 6.44 7.19 -0.51
CA PHE A 63 6.48 5.73 -0.51
C PHE A 63 5.47 5.07 0.44
N VAL A 64 4.66 5.85 1.16
CA VAL A 64 3.56 5.35 2.00
C VAL A 64 2.29 5.29 1.17
N LEU A 65 1.79 4.08 0.91
CA LEU A 65 0.62 3.84 0.08
C LEU A 65 -0.66 3.77 0.92
N MET A 66 -1.77 4.27 0.35
CA MET A 66 -3.10 4.23 1.01
C MET A 66 -3.65 2.81 1.15
N ASP A 67 -3.24 1.90 0.28
CA ASP A 67 -3.69 0.50 0.29
C ASP A 67 -3.02 -0.33 1.40
N TYR A 68 -2.12 0.29 2.17
CA TYR A 68 -1.44 -0.36 3.29
C TYR A 68 -2.00 0.15 4.61
N GLY A 69 -2.84 -0.65 5.27
CA GLY A 69 -3.48 -0.31 6.53
C GLY A 69 -4.38 0.93 6.42
N THR A 70 -4.08 1.94 7.21
CA THR A 70 -4.83 3.23 7.23
C THR A 70 -4.24 4.27 6.28
N GLY A 71 -3.16 3.93 5.54
CA GLY A 71 -2.37 4.91 4.77
C GLY A 71 -1.43 5.74 5.65
N ALA A 72 -1.31 5.39 6.93
CA ALA A 72 -0.31 5.93 7.85
C ALA A 72 0.51 4.77 8.43
N ILE A 73 1.83 4.91 8.47
CA ILE A 73 2.73 3.91 9.02
C ILE A 73 3.50 4.49 10.21
N PHE A 74 3.88 3.61 11.12
CA PHE A 74 4.86 3.89 12.14
C PHE A 74 6.23 3.50 11.57
N GLY A 75 7.10 4.47 11.32
CA GLY A 75 8.41 4.22 10.73
C GLY A 75 9.29 3.36 11.64
N CYS A 76 9.99 2.39 11.04
CA CYS A 76 10.90 1.51 11.75
C CYS A 76 12.30 1.48 11.08
N PRO A 77 13.04 2.59 11.07
CA PRO A 77 14.24 2.78 10.25
C PRO A 77 15.36 1.79 10.56
N ALA A 78 15.46 1.29 11.77
CA ALA A 78 16.47 0.28 12.08
C ALA A 78 16.20 -1.11 11.45
N HIS A 79 14.94 -1.39 11.04
CA HIS A 79 14.49 -2.72 10.62
C HIS A 79 13.69 -2.73 9.30
N ASP A 80 13.58 -1.60 8.62
CA ASP A 80 13.06 -1.47 7.25
C ASP A 80 13.97 -0.55 6.45
N GLN A 81 14.49 -1.04 5.32
CA GLN A 81 15.48 -0.28 4.53
C GLN A 81 14.90 1.01 3.96
N ARG A 82 13.63 1.02 3.56
CA ARG A 82 12.98 2.22 3.01
C ARG A 82 12.85 3.30 4.06
N ASP A 83 12.51 2.92 5.28
CA ASP A 83 12.43 3.82 6.41
C ASP A 83 13.82 4.31 6.83
N LEU A 84 14.85 3.46 6.72
CA LEU A 84 16.25 3.84 7.00
C LEU A 84 16.76 4.86 6.00
N ASP A 85 16.56 4.63 4.71
CA ASP A 85 16.95 5.55 3.65
C ASP A 85 16.29 6.92 3.87
N PHE A 86 15.02 6.92 4.24
CA PHE A 86 14.28 8.12 4.59
C PHE A 86 14.84 8.79 5.85
N ALA A 87 15.05 8.04 6.92
CA ALA A 87 15.58 8.56 8.18
C ALA A 87 16.96 9.18 7.99
N ASN A 88 17.84 8.56 7.21
CA ASN A 88 19.16 9.09 6.90
C ASN A 88 19.07 10.37 6.07
N ALA A 89 18.20 10.43 5.04
CA ALA A 89 18.00 11.62 4.22
C ALA A 89 17.47 12.82 5.02
N TYR A 90 16.61 12.57 6.00
CA TYR A 90 16.01 13.62 6.83
C TYR A 90 16.63 13.76 8.22
N LYS A 91 17.73 13.02 8.49
CA LYS A 91 18.48 13.06 9.78
C LYS A 91 17.57 12.74 10.98
N LEU A 92 16.67 11.79 10.81
CA LEU A 92 15.80 11.32 11.87
C LEU A 92 16.53 10.28 12.75
N PRO A 93 16.16 10.15 14.02
CA PRO A 93 16.76 9.14 14.91
C PRO A 93 16.51 7.72 14.39
N VAL A 94 17.54 6.87 14.48
CA VAL A 94 17.45 5.44 14.17
C VAL A 94 17.73 4.67 15.46
N LEU A 95 16.70 4.04 16.02
CA LEU A 95 16.79 3.26 17.24
C LEU A 95 16.62 1.76 16.92
N PRO A 96 17.68 0.93 16.99
CA PRO A 96 17.54 -0.49 16.82
C PRO A 96 16.85 -1.12 18.03
N VAL A 97 15.89 -2.02 17.76
CA VAL A 97 15.11 -2.72 18.79
C VAL A 97 15.22 -4.24 18.70
N VAL A 98 15.94 -4.76 17.71
CA VAL A 98 16.31 -6.17 17.58
C VAL A 98 17.82 -6.29 17.57
N LEU A 99 18.36 -7.04 18.52
CA LEU A 99 19.79 -7.30 18.67
C LEU A 99 20.09 -8.69 18.12
N PRO A 100 21.01 -8.84 17.15
CA PRO A 100 21.50 -10.14 16.72
C PRO A 100 22.14 -10.93 17.86
N ASP A 101 22.06 -12.27 17.79
CA ASP A 101 22.69 -13.10 18.78
C ASP A 101 24.23 -12.91 18.78
N GLY A 102 24.79 -12.73 19.97
CA GLY A 102 26.22 -12.51 20.15
C GLY A 102 26.70 -11.06 20.02
N GLU A 103 25.84 -10.14 19.58
CA GLU A 103 26.19 -8.71 19.49
C GLU A 103 26.11 -8.00 20.86
N ASN A 104 26.91 -6.94 20.98
CA ASN A 104 26.93 -6.13 22.20
C ASN A 104 25.89 -4.98 22.10
N PRO A 105 24.85 -4.97 22.96
CA PRO A 105 23.78 -3.95 22.89
C PRO A 105 24.27 -2.51 23.02
N ARG A 106 25.43 -2.29 23.66
CA ARG A 106 26.00 -0.93 23.80
C ARG A 106 26.76 -0.43 22.57
N LYS A 107 27.08 -1.35 21.64
CA LYS A 107 27.88 -1.05 20.44
C LYS A 107 27.08 -1.23 19.16
N PHE A 108 25.98 -1.96 19.23
CA PHE A 108 25.14 -2.22 18.05
C PHE A 108 24.44 -0.95 17.60
N CYS A 109 24.70 -0.53 16.38
CA CYS A 109 24.08 0.61 15.73
C CYS A 109 23.80 0.29 14.26
N ILE A 110 22.82 0.95 13.71
CA ILE A 110 22.42 0.85 12.30
C ILE A 110 22.82 2.16 11.61
N THR A 111 23.50 2.06 10.46
CA THR A 111 23.93 3.21 9.66
C THR A 111 23.31 3.20 8.27
N ASP A 112 23.77 2.32 7.39
CA ASP A 112 23.38 2.31 5.96
C ASP A 112 22.54 1.11 5.58
N THR A 113 22.53 0.06 6.39
CA THR A 113 21.78 -1.17 6.12
C THR A 113 20.91 -1.53 7.31
N ALA A 114 19.60 -1.63 7.07
CA ALA A 114 18.64 -2.04 8.08
C ALA A 114 18.84 -3.51 8.47
N TYR A 115 18.71 -3.81 9.76
CA TYR A 115 18.78 -5.17 10.23
C TYR A 115 17.42 -5.85 10.22
N THR A 116 17.27 -6.86 9.36
CA THR A 116 16.02 -7.62 9.18
C THR A 116 16.11 -9.08 9.64
N GLY A 117 17.24 -9.45 10.27
CA GLY A 117 17.50 -10.80 10.76
C GLY A 117 16.80 -11.14 12.07
N GLU A 118 17.05 -12.33 12.56
CA GLU A 118 16.55 -12.82 13.84
C GLU A 118 17.38 -12.26 15.01
N GLY A 119 16.80 -12.28 16.21
CA GLY A 119 17.45 -11.78 17.41
C GLY A 119 16.48 -11.59 18.56
N LYS A 120 16.96 -10.91 19.59
CA LYS A 120 16.16 -10.59 20.78
C LYS A 120 15.86 -9.12 20.85
N LEU A 121 14.71 -8.77 21.41
CA LEU A 121 14.35 -7.38 21.64
C LEU A 121 15.29 -6.74 22.66
N PHE A 122 15.65 -5.48 22.40
CA PHE A 122 16.38 -4.59 23.32
C PHE A 122 15.95 -3.14 23.05
N ASN A 123 16.23 -2.21 23.91
CA ASN A 123 15.66 -0.86 23.88
C ASN A 123 14.12 -0.84 23.83
N SER A 124 13.48 -1.88 24.38
CA SER A 124 12.05 -2.12 24.28
C SER A 124 11.39 -2.27 25.68
N HIS A 125 12.01 -1.72 26.71
CA HIS A 125 11.54 -1.72 28.10
C HIS A 125 11.23 -3.14 28.62
N ASP A 126 10.01 -3.40 29.04
CA ASP A 126 9.57 -4.69 29.61
C ASP A 126 9.65 -5.85 28.61
N TRP A 127 9.91 -5.59 27.36
CA TRP A 127 10.00 -6.60 26.31
C TRP A 127 11.42 -6.98 25.95
N ASP A 128 12.41 -6.37 26.59
CA ASP A 128 13.81 -6.70 26.38
C ASP A 128 14.07 -8.19 26.67
N GLY A 129 14.81 -8.83 25.78
CA GLY A 129 15.12 -10.27 25.85
C GLY A 129 14.07 -11.21 25.24
N LEU A 130 12.88 -10.73 24.85
CA LEU A 130 11.91 -11.52 24.11
C LEU A 130 12.43 -11.78 22.69
N ASP A 131 12.04 -12.92 22.11
CA ASP A 131 12.18 -13.12 20.67
C ASP A 131 11.18 -12.25 19.90
N ILE A 132 11.39 -12.10 18.58
CA ILE A 132 10.58 -11.24 17.73
C ILE A 132 9.11 -11.65 17.73
N VAL A 133 8.79 -12.95 17.76
CA VAL A 133 7.42 -13.46 17.73
C VAL A 133 6.69 -13.16 19.05
N ALA A 134 7.35 -13.42 20.16
CA ALA A 134 6.83 -13.10 21.49
C ALA A 134 6.66 -11.57 21.67
N GLY A 135 7.63 -10.79 21.20
CA GLY A 135 7.60 -9.33 21.25
C GLY A 135 6.43 -8.74 20.44
N LYS A 136 6.20 -9.22 19.22
CA LYS A 136 5.03 -8.80 18.42
C LYS A 136 3.70 -9.09 19.12
N LYS A 137 3.57 -10.27 19.72
CA LYS A 137 2.36 -10.63 20.49
C LYS A 137 2.18 -9.72 21.71
N ALA A 138 3.26 -9.45 22.44
CA ALA A 138 3.24 -8.57 23.60
C ALA A 138 2.86 -7.13 23.22
N ALA A 139 3.42 -6.60 22.13
CA ALA A 139 3.09 -5.27 21.61
C ALA A 139 1.62 -5.15 21.21
N ILE A 140 1.09 -6.12 20.44
CA ILE A 140 -0.33 -6.15 20.07
C ILE A 140 -1.24 -6.20 21.30
N ALA A 141 -0.91 -7.06 22.27
CA ALA A 141 -1.67 -7.16 23.52
C ALA A 141 -1.66 -5.84 24.31
N ALA A 142 -0.50 -5.18 24.42
CA ALA A 142 -0.36 -3.89 25.10
C ALA A 142 -1.17 -2.78 24.43
N ILE A 143 -1.08 -2.66 23.09
CA ILE A 143 -1.83 -1.69 22.29
C ILE A 143 -3.34 -1.90 22.44
N THR A 144 -3.79 -3.16 22.37
CA THR A 144 -5.20 -3.53 22.54
C THR A 144 -5.69 -3.21 23.96
N LYS A 145 -4.89 -3.56 24.98
CA LYS A 145 -5.22 -3.25 26.39
C LYS A 145 -5.29 -1.75 26.65
N ALA A 146 -4.42 -0.97 26.02
CA ALA A 146 -4.42 0.48 26.12
C ALA A 146 -5.55 1.15 25.31
N ASN A 147 -6.31 0.37 24.53
CA ASN A 147 -7.38 0.84 23.63
C ASN A 147 -6.92 1.89 22.63
N VAL A 148 -5.69 1.76 22.13
CA VAL A 148 -5.09 2.66 21.12
C VAL A 148 -4.87 1.99 19.76
N GLY A 149 -5.22 0.71 19.62
CA GLY A 149 -5.18 -0.04 18.39
C GLY A 149 -5.63 -1.48 18.57
N ILE A 150 -5.70 -2.22 17.50
CA ILE A 150 -6.10 -3.64 17.46
C ILE A 150 -5.13 -4.44 16.59
N GLY A 151 -5.00 -5.73 16.86
CA GLY A 151 -4.31 -6.64 15.96
C GLY A 151 -5.16 -6.93 14.74
N GLU A 152 -4.56 -6.81 13.54
CA GLU A 152 -5.23 -7.09 12.28
C GLU A 152 -4.38 -8.02 11.41
N THR A 153 -5.04 -8.91 10.67
CA THR A 153 -4.37 -9.79 9.71
C THR A 153 -4.60 -9.26 8.30
N ASN A 154 -3.54 -8.75 7.68
CA ASN A 154 -3.57 -8.31 6.30
C ASN A 154 -3.10 -9.43 5.37
N TYR A 155 -3.92 -9.79 4.40
CA TYR A 155 -3.56 -10.75 3.38
C TYR A 155 -2.86 -10.04 2.23
N ARG A 156 -1.66 -10.50 1.86
CA ARG A 156 -0.88 -9.97 0.73
C ARG A 156 -1.34 -10.48 -0.63
N LEU A 157 -2.28 -11.42 -0.66
CA LEU A 157 -2.91 -11.87 -1.90
C LEU A 157 -3.76 -10.73 -2.45
N ARG A 158 -3.43 -10.30 -3.67
CA ARG A 158 -4.31 -9.41 -4.45
C ARG A 158 -5.47 -10.23 -4.99
N ASP A 159 -6.63 -9.58 -5.10
CA ASP A 159 -7.79 -10.18 -5.73
C ASP A 159 -7.42 -10.69 -7.12
N TRP A 160 -7.68 -11.95 -7.36
CA TRP A 160 -7.50 -12.55 -8.67
C TRP A 160 -8.71 -12.22 -9.53
N GLY A 161 -8.52 -11.37 -10.54
CA GLY A 161 -9.56 -11.11 -11.52
C GLY A 161 -9.92 -12.41 -12.26
N VAL A 162 -11.11 -12.94 -12.03
CA VAL A 162 -11.61 -14.16 -12.68
C VAL A 162 -11.83 -13.92 -14.17
N SER A 163 -12.40 -12.77 -14.51
CA SER A 163 -12.63 -12.36 -15.91
C SER A 163 -11.32 -11.93 -16.58
N ARG A 164 -11.12 -12.42 -17.80
CA ARG A 164 -10.00 -12.05 -18.66
C ARG A 164 -10.55 -11.40 -19.92
N GLN A 165 -10.20 -10.14 -20.17
CA GLN A 165 -10.52 -9.41 -21.41
C GLN A 165 -9.49 -9.75 -22.51
N ARG A 166 -9.30 -11.05 -22.73
CA ARG A 166 -8.50 -11.64 -23.80
C ARG A 166 -9.43 -12.34 -24.78
N TYR A 167 -8.97 -12.60 -26.00
CA TYR A 167 -9.72 -13.44 -26.93
C TYR A 167 -9.98 -14.85 -26.36
N TRP A 168 -9.05 -15.36 -25.57
CA TRP A 168 -9.16 -16.62 -24.85
C TRP A 168 -9.42 -16.40 -23.36
N GLY A 169 -9.94 -17.40 -22.67
CA GLY A 169 -10.23 -17.38 -21.25
C GLY A 169 -11.71 -17.48 -20.96
N CYS A 170 -12.13 -17.08 -19.77
CA CYS A 170 -13.53 -17.09 -19.32
C CYS A 170 -13.97 -15.67 -18.97
N PRO A 171 -14.22 -14.78 -19.93
CA PRO A 171 -14.76 -13.46 -19.63
C PRO A 171 -16.18 -13.61 -19.07
N ILE A 172 -16.51 -12.82 -18.07
CA ILE A 172 -17.90 -12.71 -17.60
C ILE A 172 -18.66 -11.89 -18.63
N PRO A 173 -19.79 -12.40 -19.17
CA PRO A 173 -20.55 -11.73 -20.24
C PRO A 173 -21.35 -10.56 -19.65
N ILE A 174 -20.78 -9.38 -19.73
CA ILE A 174 -21.38 -8.12 -19.25
C ILE A 174 -21.49 -7.14 -20.41
N VAL A 175 -22.66 -6.53 -20.58
CA VAL A 175 -22.91 -5.41 -21.48
C VAL A 175 -22.77 -4.11 -20.71
N HIS A 176 -21.91 -3.21 -21.19
CA HIS A 176 -21.78 -1.85 -20.66
C HIS A 176 -22.72 -0.91 -21.40
N CYS A 177 -23.68 -0.35 -20.70
CA CYS A 177 -24.69 0.55 -21.24
C CYS A 177 -24.58 1.92 -20.55
N ASP A 178 -24.53 2.99 -21.32
CA ASP A 178 -24.42 4.37 -20.77
C ASP A 178 -25.59 4.73 -19.84
N LYS A 179 -26.79 4.20 -20.11
CA LYS A 179 -28.00 4.45 -19.32
C LYS A 179 -28.14 3.51 -18.12
N CYS A 180 -27.76 2.23 -18.26
CA CYS A 180 -28.07 1.19 -17.28
C CYS A 180 -26.84 0.73 -16.48
N GLY A 181 -25.64 1.18 -16.84
CA GLY A 181 -24.38 0.71 -16.27
C GLY A 181 -24.01 -0.70 -16.76
N SER A 182 -23.39 -1.49 -15.93
CA SER A 182 -23.01 -2.88 -16.21
C SER A 182 -24.24 -3.80 -16.09
N VAL A 183 -24.60 -4.47 -17.16
CA VAL A 183 -25.78 -5.35 -17.23
C VAL A 183 -25.32 -6.75 -17.64
N PRO A 184 -25.60 -7.81 -16.86
CA PRO A 184 -25.29 -9.17 -17.26
C PRO A 184 -26.11 -9.60 -18.47
N VAL A 185 -25.48 -10.39 -19.33
CA VAL A 185 -26.21 -11.05 -20.43
C VAL A 185 -27.20 -12.06 -19.84
N PRO A 186 -28.47 -12.12 -20.33
CA PRO A 186 -29.42 -13.10 -19.88
C PRO A 186 -28.95 -14.55 -20.13
N GLU A 187 -29.27 -15.48 -19.24
CA GLU A 187 -28.89 -16.90 -19.39
C GLU A 187 -29.39 -17.51 -20.69
N ALA A 188 -30.55 -17.05 -21.16
CA ALA A 188 -31.15 -17.53 -22.43
C ALA A 188 -30.30 -17.18 -23.68
N ASP A 189 -29.44 -16.15 -23.56
CA ASP A 189 -28.60 -15.68 -24.65
C ASP A 189 -27.17 -16.27 -24.59
N LEU A 190 -26.93 -17.19 -23.67
CA LEU A 190 -25.65 -17.90 -23.55
C LEU A 190 -25.61 -19.18 -24.40
N PRO A 191 -24.45 -19.58 -24.90
CA PRO A 191 -23.14 -18.96 -24.77
C PRO A 191 -22.92 -17.77 -25.71
N ILE A 192 -22.17 -16.77 -25.27
CA ILE A 192 -21.69 -15.71 -26.15
C ILE A 192 -20.54 -16.24 -26.99
N THR A 193 -20.79 -16.36 -28.32
CA THR A 193 -19.77 -16.83 -29.26
C THR A 193 -18.77 -15.72 -29.58
N LEU A 194 -17.50 -16.10 -29.61
CA LEU A 194 -16.43 -15.19 -30.00
C LEU A 194 -16.36 -15.05 -31.52
N PRO A 195 -15.93 -13.88 -32.04
CA PRO A 195 -15.78 -13.70 -33.49
C PRO A 195 -14.56 -14.49 -34.01
N GLU A 196 -14.68 -15.10 -35.17
CA GLU A 196 -13.58 -15.85 -35.81
C GLU A 196 -12.59 -14.93 -36.54
N ASN A 197 -13.07 -13.79 -37.05
CA ASN A 197 -12.30 -12.81 -37.83
C ASN A 197 -11.67 -11.76 -36.93
N VAL A 198 -10.70 -12.16 -36.13
CA VAL A 198 -10.01 -11.28 -35.13
C VAL A 198 -8.59 -10.98 -35.59
N ASP A 199 -8.20 -9.70 -35.52
CA ASP A 199 -6.84 -9.27 -35.76
C ASP A 199 -6.00 -9.32 -34.46
N PHE A 200 -5.04 -10.23 -34.43
CA PHE A 200 -4.10 -10.39 -33.33
C PHE A 200 -2.82 -9.56 -33.47
N THR A 201 -2.66 -8.86 -34.58
CA THR A 201 -1.47 -8.05 -34.85
C THR A 201 -1.56 -6.65 -34.26
N ALA A 202 -2.77 -6.16 -33.97
CA ALA A 202 -3.01 -4.87 -33.37
C ALA A 202 -2.68 -4.88 -31.86
N ASN A 203 -2.11 -3.79 -31.38
CA ASN A 203 -1.83 -3.62 -29.95
C ASN A 203 -3.14 -3.53 -29.13
N GLY A 204 -3.16 -4.17 -27.98
CA GLY A 204 -4.29 -4.12 -27.04
C GLY A 204 -5.17 -5.37 -27.03
N ASN A 205 -6.41 -5.20 -26.61
CA ASN A 205 -7.36 -6.30 -26.56
C ASN A 205 -8.02 -6.53 -27.93
N PRO A 206 -7.83 -7.70 -28.58
CA PRO A 206 -8.39 -7.98 -29.90
C PRO A 206 -9.93 -7.86 -29.97
N LEU A 207 -10.64 -8.23 -28.92
CA LEU A 207 -12.11 -8.11 -28.85
C LEU A 207 -12.55 -6.63 -28.75
N ALA A 208 -11.79 -5.79 -28.03
CA ALA A 208 -12.08 -4.36 -27.94
C ALA A 208 -11.84 -3.64 -29.27
N ASN A 209 -10.91 -4.16 -30.10
CA ASN A 209 -10.60 -3.62 -31.42
C ASN A 209 -11.53 -4.13 -32.52
N HIS A 210 -12.36 -5.17 -32.23
CA HIS A 210 -13.26 -5.75 -33.23
C HIS A 210 -14.34 -4.73 -33.68
N PRO A 211 -14.55 -4.54 -35.00
CA PRO A 211 -15.36 -3.43 -35.50
C PRO A 211 -16.86 -3.54 -35.13
N THR A 212 -17.39 -4.76 -35.05
CA THR A 212 -18.82 -5.00 -34.86
C THR A 212 -19.18 -5.80 -33.60
N TRP A 213 -18.39 -6.81 -33.24
CA TRP A 213 -18.74 -7.77 -32.15
C TRP A 213 -18.93 -7.09 -30.78
N LYS A 214 -18.17 -6.07 -30.49
CA LYS A 214 -18.27 -5.32 -29.24
C LYS A 214 -19.52 -4.47 -29.07
N HIS A 215 -20.23 -4.23 -30.18
CA HIS A 215 -21.45 -3.41 -30.17
C HIS A 215 -22.68 -4.32 -30.11
N THR A 216 -23.45 -4.21 -29.05
CA THR A 216 -24.65 -5.00 -28.80
C THR A 216 -25.74 -4.15 -28.16
N LYS A 217 -26.97 -4.61 -28.24
CA LYS A 217 -28.10 -3.96 -27.58
C LYS A 217 -28.10 -4.26 -26.08
N CYS A 218 -28.38 -3.29 -25.28
CA CYS A 218 -28.55 -3.48 -23.86
C CYS A 218 -29.76 -4.40 -23.56
N PRO A 219 -29.59 -5.52 -22.84
CA PRO A 219 -30.70 -6.40 -22.54
C PRO A 219 -31.78 -5.78 -21.63
N LYS A 220 -31.42 -4.71 -20.90
CA LYS A 220 -32.33 -4.05 -19.98
C LYS A 220 -33.14 -2.92 -20.62
N CYS A 221 -32.56 -2.13 -21.51
CA CYS A 221 -33.25 -0.99 -22.12
C CYS A 221 -33.31 -0.98 -23.64
N GLY A 222 -32.70 -1.94 -24.32
CA GLY A 222 -32.66 -2.03 -25.77
C GLY A 222 -31.80 -0.99 -26.48
N GLY A 223 -31.16 -0.08 -25.74
CA GLY A 223 -30.22 0.93 -26.28
C GLY A 223 -28.91 0.30 -26.74
N ALA A 224 -28.19 1.02 -27.64
CA ALA A 224 -26.86 0.61 -28.10
C ALA A 224 -25.81 1.04 -27.07
#